data_a98aaae67ca76c031f4e514b5349ecf9
#
_entry.id   a98aaae67ca76c031f4e514b5349ecf9
#
_cell.length_a   1.000
_cell.length_b   1.000
_cell.length_c   1.000
_cell.angle_alpha   90.00
_cell.angle_beta   90.00
_cell.angle_gamma   90.00
#
_symmetry.space_group_name_H-M   'P 1'
#
loop_
_entity.id
_entity.type
_entity.pdbx_description
1 polymer ?
#
loop_
_entity_poly.entity_id
_entity_poly.type
_entity_poly.pdbx_seq_one_letter_code
_entity_poly.pdbx_strand_id
1 'polypeptide(L)'
;DPDPDAPVMRQEIFGPVLSVVRTGDLDEALELGRQCEYGNGACIFTRSGFAARQFKRHFNAGMIGVNVGVPAPMAWFPFTGWN
;
A
#
# COMPACT_ATOMS: atom_id res chain seq x y z
N ASP A 1 5.91 16.45 -1.18
CA ASP A 1 5.40 15.30 -1.94
C ASP A 1 6.29 15.06 -3.15
N PRO A 2 6.88 13.88 -3.30
CA PRO A 2 7.72 13.60 -4.45
C PRO A 2 6.89 13.45 -5.72
N ASP A 3 7.53 13.71 -6.85
CA ASP A 3 6.95 13.43 -8.17
C ASP A 3 6.68 11.93 -8.29
N PRO A 4 5.49 11.50 -8.75
CA PRO A 4 5.18 10.07 -8.90
C PRO A 4 6.16 9.30 -9.77
N ASP A 5 6.85 9.95 -10.69
CA ASP A 5 7.83 9.33 -11.58
C ASP A 5 9.27 9.41 -11.07
N ALA A 6 9.49 10.03 -9.90
CA ALA A 6 10.83 10.10 -9.30
C ALA A 6 11.34 8.72 -8.92
N PRO A 7 12.67 8.48 -8.97
CA PRO A 7 13.23 7.18 -8.62
C PRO A 7 12.83 6.70 -7.22
N VAL A 8 12.68 7.60 -6.26
CA VAL A 8 12.28 7.26 -4.89
C VAL A 8 10.86 6.68 -4.84
N MET A 9 10.03 6.94 -5.85
CA MET A 9 8.67 6.41 -5.96
C MET A 9 8.59 5.14 -6.80
N ARG A 10 9.57 4.90 -7.66
CA ARG A 10 9.53 3.81 -8.64
C ARG A 10 10.50 2.68 -8.33
N GLN A 11 11.56 2.95 -7.60
CA GLN A 11 12.61 1.96 -7.32
C GLN A 11 12.54 1.51 -5.87
N GLU A 12 12.91 0.26 -5.67
CA GLU A 12 13.07 -0.27 -4.33
C GLU A 12 14.37 0.27 -3.72
N ILE A 13 14.25 1.15 -2.72
CA ILE A 13 15.38 1.76 -2.03
C ILE A 13 15.61 1.00 -0.74
N PHE A 14 16.61 0.14 -0.70
CA PHE A 14 17.01 -0.54 0.53
C PHE A 14 17.80 0.40 1.41
N GLY A 15 17.08 1.19 2.23
CA GLY A 15 17.70 2.17 3.11
C GLY A 15 16.64 2.89 3.93
N PRO A 16 17.05 3.78 4.84
CA PRO A 16 16.11 4.50 5.72
C PRO A 16 15.44 5.66 4.97
N VAL A 17 14.68 5.35 3.95
CA VAL A 17 13.95 6.34 3.12
C VAL A 17 12.46 6.05 3.17
N LEU A 18 11.67 7.05 3.54
CA LEU A 18 10.22 7.00 3.55
C LEU A 18 9.67 8.13 2.69
N SER A 19 8.98 7.78 1.62
CA SER A 19 8.31 8.75 0.78
C SER A 19 6.90 8.99 1.30
N VAL A 20 6.51 10.25 1.44
CA VAL A 20 5.18 10.62 1.92
C VAL A 20 4.49 11.46 0.85
N VAL A 21 3.33 11.02 0.43
CA VAL A 21 2.51 11.71 -0.57
C VAL A 21 1.14 11.99 0.04
N ARG A 22 0.69 13.23 -0.06
CA ARG A 22 -0.64 13.63 0.40
C ARG A 22 -1.64 13.50 -0.74
N THR A 23 -2.81 13.00 -0.42
CA THR A 23 -3.90 12.85 -1.38
C THR A 23 -5.16 13.52 -0.85
N GLY A 24 -6.09 13.86 -1.73
CA GLY A 24 -7.34 14.50 -1.34
C GLY A 24 -8.34 13.55 -0.71
N ASP A 25 -8.32 12.29 -1.15
CA ASP A 25 -9.24 11.26 -0.66
C ASP A 25 -8.65 9.86 -0.86
N LEU A 26 -9.41 8.86 -0.45
CA LEU A 26 -9.00 7.46 -0.58
C LEU A 26 -8.94 7.02 -2.05
N ASP A 27 -9.85 7.47 -2.89
CA ASP A 27 -9.87 7.08 -4.29
C ASP A 27 -8.60 7.54 -5.01
N GLU A 28 -8.14 8.74 -4.74
CA GLU A 28 -6.89 9.25 -5.28
C GLU A 28 -5.69 8.45 -4.76
N ALA A 29 -5.69 8.10 -3.47
CA ALA A 29 -4.64 7.28 -2.88
C ALA A 29 -4.60 5.88 -3.50
N LEU A 30 -5.75 5.27 -3.73
CA LEU A 30 -5.84 3.97 -4.38
C LEU A 30 -5.33 4.01 -5.81
N GLU A 31 -5.65 5.06 -6.55
CA GLU A 31 -5.17 5.23 -7.92
C GLU A 31 -3.65 5.37 -7.96
N LEU A 32 -3.10 6.16 -7.06
CA LEU A 32 -1.66 6.30 -6.95
C LEU A 32 -1.00 4.96 -6.60
N GLY A 33 -1.60 4.21 -5.69
CA GLY A 33 -1.10 2.89 -5.30
C GLY A 33 -1.14 1.86 -6.43
N ARG A 34 -2.12 1.95 -7.32
CA ARG A 34 -2.21 1.05 -8.47
C ARG A 34 -1.06 1.23 -9.46
N GLN A 35 -0.43 2.38 -9.46
CA GLN A 35 0.70 2.66 -10.33
C GLN A 35 2.02 2.07 -9.81
N CYS A 36 2.03 1.54 -8.60
CA CYS A 36 3.19 0.90 -8.02
C CYS A 36 3.44 -0.46 -8.67
N GLU A 37 4.69 -0.71 -9.04
CA GLU A 37 5.10 -1.98 -9.65
C GLU A 37 5.22 -3.11 -8.62
N TYR A 38 5.32 -2.76 -7.33
CA TYR A 38 5.51 -3.70 -6.26
C TYR A 38 4.18 -3.96 -5.54
N GLY A 39 3.98 -5.17 -5.07
CA GLY A 39 2.73 -5.54 -4.44
C GLY A 39 2.88 -6.56 -3.33
N ASN A 40 3.90 -6.40 -2.48
CA ASN A 40 4.15 -7.31 -1.36
C ASN A 40 3.14 -7.10 -0.24
N GLY A 41 3.06 -5.88 0.28
CA GLY A 41 2.17 -5.60 1.40
C GLY A 41 1.70 -4.15 1.39
N ALA A 42 0.52 -3.94 1.95
CA ALA A 42 -0.05 -2.63 2.13
C ALA A 42 -0.92 -2.59 3.38
N CYS A 43 -1.09 -1.43 3.97
CA CYS A 43 -1.97 -1.27 5.11
C CYS A 43 -2.71 0.05 5.05
N ILE A 44 -3.85 0.07 5.72
CA ILE A 44 -4.66 1.28 5.89
C ILE A 44 -4.92 1.50 7.37
N PHE A 45 -4.86 2.76 7.77
CA PHE A 45 -5.27 3.19 9.11
C PHE A 45 -6.53 4.04 8.95
N THR A 46 -7.64 3.56 9.47
CA THR A 46 -8.92 4.24 9.31
C THR A 46 -9.89 3.82 10.41
N ARG A 47 -10.85 4.69 10.70
CA ARG A 47 -12.00 4.36 11.55
C ARG A 47 -13.26 4.06 10.74
N SER A 48 -13.18 4.12 9.41
CA SER A 48 -14.29 3.85 8.52
C SER A 48 -14.25 2.41 8.02
N GLY A 49 -15.26 1.62 8.31
CA GLY A 49 -15.39 0.27 7.76
C GLY A 49 -15.53 0.27 6.25
N PHE A 50 -16.20 1.31 5.70
CA PHE A 50 -16.32 1.48 4.26
C PHE A 50 -14.95 1.68 3.62
N ALA A 51 -14.12 2.58 4.17
CA ALA A 51 -12.77 2.83 3.65
C ALA A 51 -11.90 1.57 3.71
N ALA A 52 -11.97 0.81 4.81
CA ALA A 52 -11.24 -0.44 4.95
C ALA A 52 -11.64 -1.46 3.89
N ARG A 53 -12.94 -1.59 3.60
CA ARG A 53 -13.44 -2.51 2.57
C ARG A 53 -13.02 -2.07 1.18
N GLN A 54 -13.07 -0.77 0.89
CA GLN A 54 -12.63 -0.23 -0.40
C GLN A 54 -11.13 -0.47 -0.62
N PHE A 55 -10.33 -0.25 0.40
CA PHE A 55 -8.90 -0.51 0.33
C PHE A 55 -8.61 -1.98 0.06
N LYS A 56 -9.22 -2.87 0.83
CA LYS A 56 -9.05 -4.32 0.68
C LYS A 56 -9.45 -4.80 -0.71
N ARG A 57 -10.54 -4.24 -1.26
CA ARG A 57 -11.10 -4.65 -2.55
C ARG A 57 -10.26 -4.16 -3.72
N HIS A 58 -9.73 -2.95 -3.64
CA HIS A 58 -9.17 -2.26 -4.79
C HIS A 58 -7.66 -2.10 -4.77
N PHE A 59 -6.99 -2.40 -3.67
CA PHE A 59 -5.54 -2.30 -3.60
C PHE A 59 -4.90 -3.65 -3.93
N ASN A 60 -3.90 -3.64 -4.81
CA ASN A 60 -3.22 -4.85 -5.26
C ASN A 60 -1.98 -5.11 -4.42
N ALA A 61 -2.11 -5.95 -3.40
CA ALA A 61 -1.00 -6.38 -2.58
C ALA A 61 -1.24 -7.81 -2.10
N GLY A 62 -0.17 -8.55 -1.87
CA GLY A 62 -0.26 -9.92 -1.38
C GLY A 62 -0.73 -9.99 0.07
N MET A 63 -0.40 -8.98 0.87
CA MET A 63 -0.80 -8.88 2.26
C MET A 63 -1.47 -7.53 2.50
N ILE A 64 -2.68 -7.55 3.06
CA ILE A 64 -3.43 -6.33 3.38
C ILE A 64 -3.64 -6.27 4.89
N GLY A 65 -3.18 -5.19 5.50
CA GLY A 65 -3.38 -4.92 6.91
C GLY A 65 -4.37 -3.78 7.12
N VAL A 66 -5.20 -3.89 8.14
CA VAL A 66 -6.10 -2.82 8.56
C VAL A 66 -5.77 -2.46 9.99
N ASN A 67 -5.34 -1.22 10.21
CA ASN A 67 -4.95 -0.72 11.53
C ASN A 67 -3.82 -1.51 12.19
N VAL A 68 -2.92 -2.07 11.37
CA VAL A 68 -1.67 -2.71 11.81
C VAL A 68 -0.50 -2.06 11.09
N GLY A 69 0.64 -2.01 11.74
CA GLY A 69 1.79 -1.27 11.22
C GLY A 69 2.40 -1.88 9.98
N VAL A 70 2.72 -3.17 10.03
CA VAL A 70 3.32 -3.88 8.91
C VAL A 70 2.61 -5.22 8.78
N PRO A 71 1.93 -5.48 7.65
CA PRO A 71 1.32 -6.78 7.44
C PRO A 71 2.39 -7.84 7.25
N ALA A 72 2.19 -8.99 7.90
CA ALA A 72 3.10 -10.12 7.80
C ALA A 72 2.28 -11.40 7.65
N PRO A 73 2.80 -12.41 6.92
CA PRO A 73 2.07 -13.66 6.75
C PRO A 73 1.99 -14.41 8.07
N MET A 74 0.83 -14.99 8.32
CA MET A 74 0.61 -15.91 9.43
C MET A 74 0.84 -17.34 8.94
N ALA A 75 1.05 -18.28 9.89
CA ALA A 75 1.41 -19.66 9.56
C ALA A 75 0.41 -20.37 8.63
N TRP A 76 -0.86 -19.98 8.68
CA TRP A 76 -1.94 -20.61 7.92
C TRP A 76 -2.22 -19.92 6.57
N PHE A 77 -1.54 -18.83 6.27
CA PHE A 77 -1.80 -18.03 5.07
C PHE A 77 -0.59 -18.07 4.14
N PRO A 78 -0.82 -18.00 2.82
CA PRO A 78 0.27 -18.01 1.88
C PRO A 78 1.10 -16.73 1.97
N PHE A 79 2.39 -16.87 1.75
CA PHE A 79 3.28 -15.73 1.56
C PHE A 79 3.32 -15.44 0.05
N THR A 80 2.55 -14.46 -0.37
CA THR A 80 2.40 -14.14 -1.79
C THR A 80 2.64 -12.67 -2.05
N GLY A 81 2.79 -12.34 -3.32
CA GLY A 81 2.83 -10.96 -3.79
C GLY A 81 1.80 -10.75 -4.88
N TRP A 82 1.65 -9.51 -5.27
CA TRP A 82 0.82 -9.08 -6.36
C TRP A 82 1.69 -8.25 -7.31
N ASN A 83 1.48 -8.30 -8.58
CA ASN A 83 2.33 -7.71 -9.61
C ASN A 83 3.65 -8.49 -9.75
#